data_095965101cb5564d4c51615512d28d5b
#
_entry.id   095965101cb5564d4c51615512d28d5b
#
_cell.length_a   1.000
_cell.length_b   1.000
_cell.length_c   1.000
_cell.angle_alpha   90.00
_cell.angle_beta   90.00
_cell.angle_gamma   90.00
#
_symmetry.space_group_name_H-M   'P 1'
#
loop_
_entity.id
_entity.type
_entity.pdbx_description
1 polymer ?
#
loop_
_entity_poly.entity_id
_entity_poly.type
_entity_poly.pdbx_seq_one_letter_code
_entity_poly.pdbx_strand_id
1 'polypeptide(L)'
;MADNKINFTKAALDALPSPAVGGRATYHDTKTSGLQIRITSNGAKTFSLFRRIKNGSPERVTLGRYPDMTIEQARTEATRLNGLLVQGINPNTDARALKTETTLQELFDDFLQHRRNKRGAFLSEKTKRSYRYDFGLYLGKWSKRKLSQFKDTDFGKLHTEIGKEHPTTANRVIAMASSLFGYANEKKLFKGANPAHGIKKYPETKRERFLQSDELPAFFKALAEENNDTLRDYFLLSLLTGARRSNVQEMQWGQINFERAEWRIPTTKNGEPQTVTLSAEAMEILRNRHADKTGVWVFPGTGESGHLVEPRKAWKRVLERAGIEDLRIHDLRRTLGSWQAKTGASLAIVGKSLNHKSPSTTAIYARLDLDPVRESVDRATGAMLAAAGLKDSATIIPLKQFRG
;
A
#
# COMPACT_ATOMS: atom_id res chain seq x y z
N MET A 1 17.42 57.21 28.95
CA MET A 1 16.67 56.30 28.05
C MET A 1 15.35 57.00 27.77
N ALA A 2 15.03 57.32 26.50
CA ALA A 2 13.79 57.96 26.15
C ALA A 2 12.63 57.05 26.65
N ASP A 3 11.66 57.67 27.29
CA ASP A 3 10.48 56.95 27.81
C ASP A 3 9.59 56.61 26.64
N ASN A 4 9.74 55.38 26.08
CA ASN A 4 8.96 54.89 24.94
C ASN A 4 7.51 54.52 25.32
N LYS A 5 7.00 55.09 26.36
CA LYS A 5 5.62 54.95 26.81
C LYS A 5 4.78 56.09 26.27
N ILE A 6 3.76 55.76 25.49
CA ILE A 6 2.82 56.69 24.91
C ILE A 6 1.40 56.19 24.99
N ASN A 7 0.42 57.09 25.08
CA ASN A 7 -0.95 56.69 24.89
C ASN A 7 -1.22 56.43 23.41
N PHE A 8 -1.62 55.21 23.07
CA PHE A 8 -1.91 54.86 21.68
C PHE A 8 -3.18 55.55 21.21
N THR A 9 -2.99 56.53 20.36
CA THR A 9 -4.02 57.22 19.58
C THR A 9 -3.64 57.15 18.11
N LYS A 10 -4.59 57.32 17.20
CA LYS A 10 -4.30 57.26 15.77
C LYS A 10 -3.20 58.28 15.40
N ALA A 11 -3.35 59.54 15.82
CA ALA A 11 -2.38 60.58 15.56
C ALA A 11 -0.97 60.25 16.13
N ALA A 12 -0.92 59.71 17.38
CA ALA A 12 0.35 59.32 17.97
C ALA A 12 1.03 58.20 17.22
N LEU A 13 0.29 57.16 16.80
CA LEU A 13 0.83 56.02 16.08
C LEU A 13 1.28 56.39 14.66
N ASP A 14 0.54 57.27 13.97
CA ASP A 14 0.87 57.76 12.62
C ASP A 14 2.19 58.57 12.65
N ALA A 15 2.39 59.38 13.68
CA ALA A 15 3.57 60.24 13.86
C ALA A 15 4.85 59.52 14.28
N LEU A 16 4.78 58.21 14.67
CA LEU A 16 5.97 57.49 15.09
C LEU A 16 6.98 57.27 13.97
N PRO A 17 8.27 57.67 14.18
CA PRO A 17 9.30 57.57 13.16
C PRO A 17 9.71 56.13 12.90
N SER A 18 10.11 55.84 11.67
CA SER A 18 10.78 54.59 11.33
C SER A 18 12.23 54.58 11.85
N PRO A 19 12.71 53.52 12.44
CA PRO A 19 14.11 53.41 12.89
C PRO A 19 15.05 53.29 11.68
N ALA A 20 16.37 53.49 11.94
CA ALA A 20 17.40 53.30 10.95
C ALA A 20 17.36 51.92 10.30
N VAL A 21 17.96 51.77 9.12
CA VAL A 21 18.00 50.50 8.37
C VAL A 21 18.53 49.34 9.27
N GLY A 22 17.79 48.24 9.34
CA GLY A 22 18.07 47.08 10.19
C GLY A 22 17.61 47.24 11.65
N GLY A 23 17.22 48.47 12.07
CA GLY A 23 16.72 48.74 13.43
C GLY A 23 15.24 48.39 13.65
N ARG A 24 14.86 48.33 14.93
CA ARG A 24 13.46 48.19 15.35
C ARG A 24 13.17 49.10 16.53
N ALA A 25 12.10 49.88 16.44
CA ALA A 25 11.63 50.70 17.55
C ALA A 25 10.44 50.01 18.23
N THR A 26 10.32 50.14 19.55
CA THR A 26 9.22 49.57 20.33
C THR A 26 8.67 50.64 21.28
N TYR A 27 7.37 50.85 21.21
CA TYR A 27 6.64 51.79 22.08
C TYR A 27 5.61 51.03 22.89
N HIS A 28 5.33 51.48 24.09
CA HIS A 28 4.44 50.86 25.07
C HIS A 28 3.17 51.69 25.25
N ASP A 29 2.03 51.02 25.27
CA ASP A 29 0.76 51.71 25.58
C ASP A 29 0.66 52.04 27.07
N THR A 30 0.28 53.28 27.38
CA THR A 30 0.09 53.71 28.78
C THR A 30 -1.22 53.16 29.39
N LYS A 31 -2.22 52.80 28.55
CA LYS A 31 -3.53 52.33 29.02
C LYS A 31 -3.62 50.82 29.23
N THR A 32 -2.87 50.04 28.45
CA THR A 32 -2.94 48.56 28.52
C THR A 32 -1.59 47.97 28.82
N SER A 33 -1.46 47.40 30.00
CA SER A 33 -0.19 46.82 30.46
C SER A 33 0.34 45.73 29.51
N GLY A 34 1.60 45.87 29.09
CA GLY A 34 2.29 44.93 28.21
C GLY A 34 1.97 45.10 26.72
N LEU A 35 0.98 45.92 26.35
CA LEU A 35 0.71 46.21 24.94
C LEU A 35 1.82 47.09 24.35
N GLN A 36 2.36 46.64 23.23
CA GLN A 36 3.43 47.30 22.51
C GLN A 36 3.08 47.45 21.03
N ILE A 37 3.63 48.51 20.41
CA ILE A 37 3.71 48.59 18.97
C ILE A 37 5.20 48.56 18.55
N ARG A 38 5.52 47.74 17.58
CA ARG A 38 6.87 47.58 17.03
C ARG A 38 6.88 48.11 15.60
N ILE A 39 7.93 48.90 15.30
CA ILE A 39 8.09 49.53 14.01
C ILE A 39 9.41 48.99 13.41
N THR A 40 9.34 48.53 12.18
CA THR A 40 10.51 48.14 11.39
C THR A 40 11.08 49.32 10.62
N SER A 41 12.30 49.21 10.09
CA SER A 41 12.92 50.22 9.23
C SER A 41 12.09 50.55 7.99
N ASN A 42 11.25 49.63 7.52
CA ASN A 42 10.34 49.84 6.38
C ASN A 42 8.98 50.49 6.79
N GLY A 43 8.88 51.00 8.01
CA GLY A 43 7.68 51.63 8.52
C GLY A 43 6.52 50.71 8.91
N ALA A 44 6.67 49.38 8.79
CA ALA A 44 5.64 48.46 9.17
C ALA A 44 5.44 48.46 10.70
N LYS A 45 4.20 48.74 11.13
CA LYS A 45 3.80 48.85 12.54
C LYS A 45 3.00 47.63 12.96
N THR A 46 3.42 46.92 14.04
CA THR A 46 2.79 45.68 14.49
C THR A 46 2.53 45.72 15.99
N PHE A 47 1.27 45.48 16.39
CA PHE A 47 0.90 45.33 17.78
C PHE A 47 1.37 43.99 18.32
N SER A 48 1.88 44.00 19.55
CA SER A 48 2.27 42.81 20.30
C SER A 48 2.02 42.99 21.77
N LEU A 49 1.76 41.89 22.46
CA LEU A 49 1.74 41.85 23.92
C LEU A 49 3.07 41.27 24.41
N PHE A 50 3.77 41.95 25.32
CA PHE A 50 4.99 41.47 25.95
C PHE A 50 4.81 41.47 27.46
N ARG A 51 4.76 40.27 28.06
CA ARG A 51 4.56 40.11 29.48
C ARG A 51 5.17 38.82 29.99
N ARG A 52 5.53 38.78 31.26
CA ARG A 52 5.97 37.55 31.94
C ARG A 52 4.74 36.66 32.25
N ILE A 53 4.90 35.38 31.94
CA ILE A 53 3.93 34.35 32.34
C ILE A 53 4.10 34.11 33.85
N LYS A 54 3.02 33.85 34.57
CA LYS A 54 3.08 33.47 35.98
C LYS A 54 3.98 32.24 36.15
N ASN A 55 5.00 32.37 36.98
CA ASN A 55 6.03 31.36 37.21
C ASN A 55 6.87 30.96 35.97
N GLY A 56 6.86 31.78 34.90
CA GLY A 56 7.55 31.51 33.64
C GLY A 56 8.40 32.67 33.12
N SER A 57 8.82 32.54 31.87
CA SER A 57 9.64 33.54 31.16
C SER A 57 8.78 34.66 30.55
N PRO A 58 9.38 35.82 30.22
CA PRO A 58 8.70 36.85 29.41
C PRO A 58 8.37 36.31 28.02
N GLU A 59 7.13 36.52 27.59
CA GLU A 59 6.63 36.09 26.28
C GLU A 59 6.18 37.30 25.47
N ARG A 60 6.37 37.21 24.16
CA ARG A 60 5.84 38.17 23.20
C ARG A 60 4.85 37.48 22.28
N VAL A 61 3.61 37.97 22.29
CA VAL A 61 2.54 37.49 21.43
C VAL A 61 2.23 38.57 20.39
N THR A 62 2.33 38.25 19.11
CA THR A 62 1.92 39.15 18.03
C THR A 62 0.42 39.18 17.95
N LEU A 63 -0.16 40.39 17.92
CA LEU A 63 -1.61 40.61 17.88
C LEU A 63 -2.10 40.87 16.45
N GLY A 64 -1.53 41.86 15.78
CA GLY A 64 -1.92 42.21 14.44
C GLY A 64 -1.15 43.41 13.90
N ARG A 65 -1.33 43.69 12.62
CA ARG A 65 -0.68 44.82 11.92
C ARG A 65 -1.54 46.08 12.02
N TYR A 66 -0.91 47.22 12.31
CA TYR A 66 -1.55 48.52 12.17
C TYR A 66 -1.37 49.03 10.72
N PRO A 67 -2.42 49.60 10.06
CA PRO A 67 -3.73 49.93 10.61
C PRO A 67 -4.82 48.85 10.47
N ASP A 68 -4.49 47.65 9.92
CA ASP A 68 -5.47 46.58 9.72
C ASP A 68 -6.20 46.18 11.04
N MET A 69 -5.45 46.19 12.16
CA MET A 69 -5.99 46.05 13.50
C MET A 69 -6.10 47.45 14.15
N THR A 70 -7.27 47.79 14.66
CA THR A 70 -7.48 49.07 15.38
C THR A 70 -6.84 49.02 16.77
N ILE A 71 -6.60 50.20 17.35
CA ILE A 71 -6.01 50.33 18.69
C ILE A 71 -6.94 49.69 19.74
N GLU A 72 -8.23 49.84 19.58
CA GLU A 72 -9.22 49.29 20.50
C GLU A 72 -9.24 47.76 20.43
N GLN A 73 -9.25 47.22 19.24
CA GLN A 73 -9.10 45.76 19.04
C GLN A 73 -7.81 45.23 19.67
N ALA A 74 -6.67 45.92 19.47
CA ALA A 74 -5.41 45.56 20.07
C ALA A 74 -5.42 45.58 21.59
N ARG A 75 -6.09 46.58 22.21
CA ARG A 75 -6.27 46.64 23.67
C ARG A 75 -7.17 45.54 24.21
N THR A 76 -8.27 45.27 23.56
CA THR A 76 -9.18 44.16 23.90
C THR A 76 -8.49 42.83 23.88
N GLU A 77 -7.76 42.52 22.78
CA GLU A 77 -7.05 41.26 22.63
C GLU A 77 -5.87 41.17 23.62
N ALA A 78 -5.15 42.27 23.86
CA ALA A 78 -4.07 42.30 24.85
C ALA A 78 -4.63 42.03 26.28
N THR A 79 -5.78 42.54 26.62
CA THR A 79 -6.43 42.31 27.91
C THR A 79 -6.88 40.85 28.07
N ARG A 80 -7.46 40.26 27.04
CA ARG A 80 -7.83 38.84 26.98
C ARG A 80 -6.61 37.93 27.21
N LEU A 81 -5.54 38.20 26.48
CA LEU A 81 -4.30 37.40 26.58
C LEU A 81 -3.56 37.61 27.90
N ASN A 82 -3.63 38.81 28.48
CA ASN A 82 -3.12 39.07 29.83
C ASN A 82 -3.80 38.16 30.89
N GLY A 83 -5.11 37.92 30.75
CA GLY A 83 -5.81 36.94 31.59
C GLY A 83 -5.22 35.53 31.54
N LEU A 84 -4.90 35.04 30.34
CA LEU A 84 -4.29 33.74 30.15
C LEU A 84 -2.87 33.66 30.75
N LEU A 85 -2.05 34.67 30.50
CA LEU A 85 -0.68 34.74 31.04
C LEU A 85 -0.64 34.76 32.57
N VAL A 86 -1.60 35.44 33.22
CA VAL A 86 -1.74 35.43 34.67
C VAL A 86 -2.17 34.07 35.21
N GLN A 87 -2.92 33.30 34.43
CA GLN A 87 -3.26 31.91 34.76
C GLN A 87 -2.12 30.93 34.51
N GLY A 88 -0.97 31.37 33.95
CA GLY A 88 0.16 30.52 33.62
C GLY A 88 0.06 29.86 32.23
N ILE A 89 -0.96 30.24 31.42
CA ILE A 89 -1.17 29.70 30.08
C ILE A 89 -0.36 30.54 29.08
N ASN A 90 0.54 29.89 28.33
CA ASN A 90 1.30 30.55 27.26
C ASN A 90 0.54 30.47 25.92
N PRO A 91 0.05 31.60 25.37
CA PRO A 91 -0.67 31.61 24.09
C PRO A 91 0.16 31.14 22.88
N ASN A 92 1.50 31.16 23.00
CA ASN A 92 2.40 30.71 21.92
C ASN A 92 2.72 29.21 22.01
N THR A 93 2.30 28.49 23.05
CA THR A 93 2.67 27.08 23.24
C THR A 93 2.24 26.22 22.07
N ASP A 94 0.97 26.33 21.67
CA ASP A 94 0.40 25.54 20.58
C ASP A 94 1.07 25.89 19.23
N ALA A 95 1.31 27.19 18.99
CA ALA A 95 1.97 27.65 17.78
C ALA A 95 3.44 27.16 17.68
N ARG A 96 4.14 27.09 18.82
CA ARG A 96 5.51 26.55 18.91
C ARG A 96 5.50 25.02 18.76
N ALA A 97 4.62 24.34 19.48
CA ALA A 97 4.45 22.90 19.37
C ALA A 97 4.16 22.51 17.90
N LEU A 98 3.25 23.24 17.23
CA LEU A 98 2.95 23.01 15.82
C LEU A 98 4.16 23.22 14.90
N LYS A 99 5.05 24.19 15.18
CA LYS A 99 6.28 24.40 14.38
C LYS A 99 7.24 23.23 14.47
N THR A 100 7.39 22.64 15.65
CA THR A 100 8.30 21.51 15.92
C THR A 100 7.65 20.15 15.64
N GLU A 101 6.35 20.10 15.41
CA GLU A 101 5.64 18.86 15.13
C GLU A 101 6.08 18.25 13.79
N THR A 102 6.08 16.93 13.73
CA THR A 102 6.44 16.14 12.56
C THR A 102 5.46 16.40 11.41
N THR A 103 5.99 16.59 10.21
CA THR A 103 5.22 16.66 8.96
C THR A 103 4.90 15.27 8.43
N LEU A 104 3.95 15.18 7.51
CA LEU A 104 3.62 13.92 6.83
C LEU A 104 4.81 13.36 6.04
N GLN A 105 5.64 14.22 5.43
CA GLN A 105 6.85 13.80 4.72
C GLN A 105 7.88 13.20 5.66
N GLU A 106 8.20 13.90 6.75
CA GLU A 106 9.15 13.42 7.76
C GLU A 106 8.71 12.07 8.34
N LEU A 107 7.43 11.91 8.65
CA LEU A 107 6.85 10.64 9.08
C LEU A 107 7.02 9.56 8.01
N PHE A 108 6.76 9.88 6.75
CA PHE A 108 6.84 8.92 5.66
C PHE A 108 8.27 8.43 5.44
N ASP A 109 9.25 9.32 5.51
CA ASP A 109 10.67 8.98 5.35
C ASP A 109 11.16 8.09 6.48
N ASP A 110 10.83 8.45 7.74
CA ASP A 110 11.12 7.63 8.91
C ASP A 110 10.43 6.25 8.83
N PHE A 111 9.18 6.21 8.41
CA PHE A 111 8.44 4.97 8.20
C PHE A 111 9.11 4.05 7.17
N LEU A 112 9.53 4.58 6.02
CA LEU A 112 10.20 3.78 5.00
C LEU A 112 11.53 3.21 5.49
N GLN A 113 12.22 3.92 6.36
CA GLN A 113 13.51 3.52 6.89
C GLN A 113 13.39 2.51 8.03
N HIS A 114 12.46 2.71 8.95
CA HIS A 114 12.44 1.98 10.23
C HIS A 114 11.25 1.03 10.41
N ARG A 115 10.22 1.08 9.55
CA ARG A 115 9.07 0.17 9.67
C ARG A 115 9.48 -1.27 9.46
N ARG A 116 9.11 -2.10 10.43
CA ARG A 116 9.25 -3.55 10.34
C ARG A 116 7.91 -4.21 10.06
N ASN A 117 7.93 -5.27 9.30
CA ASN A 117 6.76 -6.12 9.08
C ASN A 117 6.48 -7.01 10.31
N LYS A 118 5.39 -7.78 10.28
CA LYS A 118 5.00 -8.69 11.37
C LYS A 118 6.07 -9.74 11.75
N ARG A 119 7.11 -9.93 10.95
CA ARG A 119 8.23 -10.85 11.18
C ARG A 119 9.50 -10.14 11.65
N GLY A 120 9.41 -8.85 11.94
CA GLY A 120 10.56 -8.06 12.36
C GLY A 120 11.49 -7.60 11.24
N ALA A 121 11.29 -8.01 9.98
CA ALA A 121 12.10 -7.57 8.86
C ALA A 121 11.68 -6.18 8.38
N PHE A 122 12.64 -5.39 7.87
CA PHE A 122 12.38 -4.11 7.22
C PHE A 122 11.54 -4.28 5.94
N LEU A 123 10.94 -3.18 5.48
CA LEU A 123 10.21 -3.16 4.22
C LEU A 123 11.16 -3.47 3.05
N SER A 124 10.72 -4.34 2.14
CA SER A 124 11.48 -4.63 0.93
C SER A 124 11.57 -3.39 0.01
N GLU A 125 12.65 -3.27 -0.77
CA GLU A 125 12.81 -2.14 -1.70
C GLU A 125 11.65 -2.05 -2.71
N LYS A 126 11.10 -3.18 -3.14
CA LYS A 126 9.90 -3.22 -3.98
C LYS A 126 8.69 -2.58 -3.28
N THR A 127 8.49 -2.86 -1.99
CA THR A 127 7.42 -2.25 -1.19
C THR A 127 7.66 -0.76 -1.00
N LYS A 128 8.90 -0.36 -0.66
CA LYS A 128 9.27 1.04 -0.52
C LYS A 128 9.06 1.84 -1.81
N ARG A 129 9.41 1.26 -2.98
CA ARG A 129 9.17 1.86 -4.30
C ARG A 129 7.69 2.09 -4.56
N SER A 130 6.86 1.09 -4.26
CA SER A 130 5.40 1.22 -4.41
C SER A 130 4.83 2.29 -3.49
N TYR A 131 5.30 2.36 -2.25
CA TYR A 131 4.86 3.37 -1.29
C TYR A 131 5.29 4.78 -1.70
N ARG A 132 6.53 4.96 -2.19
CA ARG A 132 6.98 6.26 -2.73
C ARG A 132 6.13 6.73 -3.90
N TYR A 133 5.80 5.82 -4.81
CA TYR A 133 4.92 6.12 -5.94
C TYR A 133 3.53 6.56 -5.49
N ASP A 134 2.88 5.76 -4.63
CA ASP A 134 1.53 6.05 -4.14
C ASP A 134 1.52 7.34 -3.29
N PHE A 135 2.54 7.54 -2.45
CA PHE A 135 2.68 8.75 -1.64
C PHE A 135 2.84 9.99 -2.52
N GLY A 136 3.76 9.97 -3.48
CA GLY A 136 3.99 11.10 -4.37
C GLY A 136 2.74 11.49 -5.15
N LEU A 137 2.02 10.48 -5.68
CA LEU A 137 0.84 10.72 -6.51
C LEU A 137 -0.38 11.21 -5.71
N TYR A 138 -0.63 10.65 -4.53
CA TYR A 138 -1.89 10.87 -3.81
C TYR A 138 -1.75 11.71 -2.53
N LEU A 139 -0.62 11.61 -1.84
CA LEU A 139 -0.39 12.29 -0.55
C LEU A 139 0.64 13.42 -0.64
N GLY A 140 1.35 13.57 -1.74
CA GLY A 140 2.41 14.57 -1.94
C GLY A 140 1.94 16.00 -1.71
N LYS A 141 0.68 16.32 -2.07
CA LYS A 141 0.06 17.64 -1.79
C LYS A 141 -0.01 17.97 -0.29
N TRP A 142 0.06 16.97 0.56
CA TRP A 142 0.00 17.11 2.03
C TRP A 142 1.36 16.92 2.71
N SER A 143 2.45 16.76 1.96
CA SER A 143 3.79 16.44 2.48
C SER A 143 4.26 17.37 3.62
N LYS A 144 4.00 18.69 3.50
CA LYS A 144 4.39 19.71 4.48
C LYS A 144 3.38 19.89 5.64
N ARG A 145 2.24 19.21 5.58
CA ARG A 145 1.18 19.34 6.58
C ARG A 145 1.58 18.61 7.86
N LYS A 146 1.33 19.23 9.01
CA LYS A 146 1.60 18.66 10.34
C LYS A 146 0.61 17.54 10.68
N LEU A 147 1.04 16.53 11.43
CA LEU A 147 0.21 15.36 11.71
C LEU A 147 -1.08 15.71 12.46
N SER A 148 -1.03 16.64 13.41
CA SER A 148 -2.21 17.09 14.17
C SER A 148 -3.29 17.78 13.33
N GLN A 149 -2.94 18.24 12.14
CA GLN A 149 -3.87 18.93 11.25
C GLN A 149 -4.75 17.99 10.42
N PHE A 150 -4.44 16.68 10.42
CA PHE A 150 -5.22 15.70 9.65
C PHE A 150 -6.50 15.29 10.39
N LYS A 151 -7.58 15.23 9.63
CA LYS A 151 -8.89 14.78 10.09
C LYS A 151 -9.31 13.53 9.30
N ASP A 152 -10.22 12.75 9.85
CA ASP A 152 -10.84 11.60 9.17
C ASP A 152 -11.51 12.00 7.85
N THR A 153 -12.11 13.20 7.82
CA THR A 153 -12.74 13.77 6.61
C THR A 153 -11.76 13.98 5.46
N ASP A 154 -10.48 14.24 5.73
CA ASP A 154 -9.45 14.41 4.69
C ASP A 154 -9.23 13.11 3.92
N PHE A 155 -9.03 12.01 4.64
CA PHE A 155 -8.81 10.68 4.05
C PHE A 155 -10.08 10.10 3.46
N GLY A 156 -11.26 10.38 4.03
CA GLY A 156 -12.55 10.01 3.45
C GLY A 156 -12.76 10.65 2.07
N LYS A 157 -12.50 11.96 1.94
CA LYS A 157 -12.57 12.68 0.66
C LYS A 157 -11.56 12.12 -0.35
N LEU A 158 -10.31 11.90 0.07
CA LEU A 158 -9.28 11.31 -0.79
C LEU A 158 -9.68 9.93 -1.29
N HIS A 159 -10.22 9.08 -0.40
CA HIS A 159 -10.70 7.75 -0.77
C HIS A 159 -11.79 7.82 -1.83
N THR A 160 -12.77 8.72 -1.63
CA THR A 160 -13.85 8.92 -2.61
C THR A 160 -13.34 9.48 -3.93
N GLU A 161 -12.40 10.44 -3.90
CA GLU A 161 -11.80 11.03 -5.10
C GLU A 161 -11.09 9.98 -5.97
N ILE A 162 -10.19 9.20 -5.37
CA ILE A 162 -9.48 8.13 -6.09
C ILE A 162 -10.43 7.01 -6.52
N GLY A 163 -11.42 6.70 -5.66
CA GLY A 163 -12.35 5.60 -5.86
C GLY A 163 -13.29 5.73 -7.04
N LYS A 164 -13.51 6.96 -7.55
CA LYS A 164 -14.34 7.20 -8.75
C LYS A 164 -13.84 6.42 -9.98
N GLU A 165 -12.53 6.35 -10.15
CA GLU A 165 -11.90 5.68 -11.29
C GLU A 165 -11.12 4.42 -10.88
N HIS A 166 -10.55 4.42 -9.66
CA HIS A 166 -9.61 3.40 -9.22
C HIS A 166 -9.91 2.87 -7.80
N PRO A 167 -11.02 2.15 -7.59
CA PRO A 167 -11.47 1.69 -6.27
C PRO A 167 -10.42 0.88 -5.48
N THR A 168 -9.75 -0.06 -6.16
CA THR A 168 -8.67 -0.89 -5.53
C THR A 168 -7.46 -0.04 -5.13
N THR A 169 -7.12 0.98 -5.93
CA THR A 169 -6.05 1.92 -5.60
C THR A 169 -6.42 2.79 -4.41
N ALA A 170 -7.68 3.27 -4.36
CA ALA A 170 -8.19 4.01 -3.21
C ALA A 170 -8.03 3.21 -1.91
N ASN A 171 -8.46 1.94 -1.91
CA ASN A 171 -8.28 1.04 -0.77
C ASN A 171 -6.81 0.89 -0.35
N ARG A 172 -5.91 0.77 -1.33
CA ARG A 172 -4.47 0.61 -1.08
C ARG A 172 -3.84 1.87 -0.49
N VAL A 173 -4.19 3.04 -1.01
CA VAL A 173 -3.69 4.34 -0.52
C VAL A 173 -4.15 4.59 0.92
N ILE A 174 -5.42 4.32 1.23
CA ILE A 174 -5.93 4.45 2.60
C ILE A 174 -5.29 3.44 3.56
N ALA A 175 -5.06 2.21 3.12
CA ALA A 175 -4.35 1.22 3.93
C ALA A 175 -2.89 1.66 4.22
N MET A 176 -2.21 2.29 3.26
CA MET A 176 -0.90 2.90 3.47
C MET A 176 -0.97 4.06 4.46
N ALA A 177 -1.90 5.01 4.28
CA ALA A 177 -2.09 6.14 5.18
C ALA A 177 -2.41 5.67 6.62
N SER A 178 -3.30 4.69 6.76
CA SER A 178 -3.62 4.10 8.07
C SER A 178 -2.40 3.43 8.72
N SER A 179 -1.55 2.79 7.92
CA SER A 179 -0.29 2.20 8.42
C SER A 179 0.72 3.27 8.87
N LEU A 180 0.78 4.42 8.17
CA LEU A 180 1.63 5.56 8.54
C LEU A 180 1.21 6.16 9.89
N PHE A 181 -0.08 6.48 10.06
CA PHE A 181 -0.58 7.03 11.31
C PHE A 181 -0.55 6.01 12.46
N GLY A 182 -0.75 4.73 12.18
CA GLY A 182 -0.53 3.67 13.16
C GLY A 182 0.92 3.61 13.65
N TYR A 183 1.88 3.78 12.74
CA TYR A 183 3.29 3.88 13.07
C TYR A 183 3.62 5.16 13.85
N ALA A 184 3.02 6.30 13.49
CA ALA A 184 3.18 7.56 14.22
C ALA A 184 2.72 7.44 15.67
N ASN A 185 1.59 6.75 15.92
CA ASN A 185 1.09 6.48 17.27
C ASN A 185 2.03 5.54 18.04
N GLU A 186 2.52 4.47 17.40
CA GLU A 186 3.49 3.54 17.98
C GLU A 186 4.77 4.27 18.42
N LYS A 187 5.24 5.22 17.62
CA LYS A 187 6.42 6.05 17.88
C LYS A 187 6.14 7.28 18.78
N LYS A 188 4.90 7.48 19.20
CA LYS A 188 4.46 8.66 19.99
C LYS A 188 4.68 10.01 19.27
N LEU A 189 4.80 10.00 17.95
CA LEU A 189 4.88 11.19 17.10
C LEU A 189 3.52 11.85 16.87
N PHE A 190 2.43 11.11 17.09
CA PHE A 190 1.05 11.55 16.99
C PHE A 190 0.24 11.00 18.16
N LYS A 191 -0.60 11.84 18.77
CA LYS A 191 -1.38 11.46 19.97
C LYS A 191 -2.89 11.34 19.71
N GLY A 192 -3.33 11.52 18.47
CA GLY A 192 -4.74 11.46 18.08
C GLY A 192 -5.21 10.07 17.67
N ALA A 193 -6.49 9.92 17.43
CA ALA A 193 -7.06 8.78 16.72
C ALA A 193 -6.48 8.75 15.29
N ASN A 194 -6.23 7.57 14.75
CA ASN A 194 -5.71 7.43 13.38
C ASN A 194 -6.76 7.93 12.38
N PRO A 195 -6.52 9.05 11.67
CA PRO A 195 -7.52 9.68 10.82
C PRO A 195 -7.84 8.90 9.53
N ALA A 196 -7.04 7.89 9.20
CA ALA A 196 -7.29 6.99 8.08
C ALA A 196 -7.90 5.64 8.51
N HIS A 197 -8.25 5.49 9.80
CA HIS A 197 -8.88 4.28 10.32
C HIS A 197 -10.40 4.31 10.11
N GLY A 198 -11.00 3.13 9.93
CA GLY A 198 -12.46 2.98 9.87
C GLY A 198 -13.09 3.37 8.52
N ILE A 199 -12.33 3.83 7.54
CA ILE A 199 -12.86 4.14 6.21
C ILE A 199 -13.30 2.84 5.53
N LYS A 200 -14.58 2.77 5.15
CA LYS A 200 -15.17 1.61 4.48
C LYS A 200 -14.55 1.43 3.09
N LYS A 201 -13.92 0.28 2.88
CA LYS A 201 -13.29 -0.05 1.60
C LYS A 201 -14.32 -0.33 0.50
N TYR A 202 -13.97 -0.02 -0.73
CA TYR A 202 -14.71 -0.50 -1.90
C TYR A 202 -14.62 -2.03 -1.99
N PRO A 203 -15.66 -2.70 -2.46
CA PRO A 203 -15.61 -4.12 -2.73
C PRO A 203 -14.56 -4.42 -3.82
N GLU A 204 -13.79 -5.47 -3.61
CA GLU A 204 -12.79 -5.94 -4.56
C GLU A 204 -13.20 -7.30 -5.09
N THR A 205 -13.45 -7.40 -6.40
CA THR A 205 -13.73 -8.66 -7.06
C THR A 205 -12.45 -9.48 -7.18
N LYS A 206 -12.48 -10.69 -6.65
CA LYS A 206 -11.37 -11.63 -6.80
C LYS A 206 -11.37 -12.14 -8.25
N ARG A 207 -10.19 -12.11 -8.85
CA ARG A 207 -10.01 -12.67 -10.19
C ARG A 207 -10.08 -14.20 -10.15
N GLU A 208 -10.89 -14.80 -11.04
CA GLU A 208 -11.12 -16.24 -11.12
C GLU A 208 -10.65 -16.85 -12.45
N ARG A 209 -10.05 -16.07 -13.35
CA ARG A 209 -9.58 -16.47 -14.67
C ARG A 209 -8.43 -17.51 -14.59
N PHE A 210 -8.55 -18.58 -15.35
CA PHE A 210 -7.53 -19.60 -15.62
C PHE A 210 -7.75 -20.16 -17.03
N LEU A 211 -6.79 -20.89 -17.60
CA LEU A 211 -6.93 -21.54 -18.92
C LEU A 211 -7.98 -22.63 -18.86
N GLN A 212 -8.97 -22.52 -19.73
CA GLN A 212 -10.04 -23.48 -19.91
C GLN A 212 -9.56 -24.65 -20.80
N SER A 213 -10.33 -25.76 -20.79
CA SER A 213 -9.96 -26.97 -21.55
C SER A 213 -9.88 -26.73 -23.06
N ASP A 214 -10.75 -25.91 -23.60
CA ASP A 214 -10.84 -25.54 -25.02
C ASP A 214 -9.74 -24.55 -25.45
N GLU A 215 -9.18 -23.79 -24.52
CA GLU A 215 -8.09 -22.85 -24.79
C GLU A 215 -6.70 -23.50 -24.82
N LEU A 216 -6.52 -24.66 -24.15
CA LEU A 216 -5.21 -25.31 -24.01
C LEU A 216 -4.57 -25.67 -25.35
N PRO A 217 -5.26 -26.25 -26.33
CA PRO A 217 -4.63 -26.61 -27.62
C PRO A 217 -4.03 -25.38 -28.33
N ALA A 218 -4.80 -24.27 -28.39
CA ALA A 218 -4.35 -23.04 -29.01
C ALA A 218 -3.19 -22.39 -28.21
N PHE A 219 -3.25 -22.45 -26.89
CA PHE A 219 -2.18 -21.94 -26.00
C PHE A 219 -0.86 -22.70 -26.20
N PHE A 220 -0.88 -24.02 -26.18
CA PHE A 220 0.34 -24.82 -26.37
C PHE A 220 0.90 -24.68 -27.78
N LYS A 221 0.05 -24.62 -28.82
CA LYS A 221 0.47 -24.32 -30.18
C LYS A 221 1.19 -22.98 -30.27
N ALA A 222 0.60 -21.93 -29.70
CA ALA A 222 1.18 -20.59 -29.69
C ALA A 222 2.50 -20.52 -28.90
N LEU A 223 2.65 -21.32 -27.85
CA LEU A 223 3.92 -21.46 -27.12
C LEU A 223 4.98 -22.16 -27.96
N ALA A 224 4.64 -23.23 -28.67
CA ALA A 224 5.57 -23.94 -29.54
C ALA A 224 6.10 -23.04 -30.67
N GLU A 225 5.32 -22.08 -31.12
CA GLU A 225 5.69 -21.09 -32.14
C GLU A 225 6.46 -19.87 -31.57
N GLU A 226 6.75 -19.81 -30.25
CA GLU A 226 7.54 -18.72 -29.68
C GLU A 226 9.04 -18.95 -29.97
N ASN A 227 9.63 -18.05 -30.73
CA ASN A 227 11.01 -18.15 -31.21
C ASN A 227 12.06 -18.02 -30.09
N ASN A 228 11.70 -17.49 -28.95
CA ASN A 228 12.62 -17.37 -27.82
C ASN A 228 12.40 -18.52 -26.84
N ASP A 229 13.28 -19.53 -26.91
CA ASP A 229 13.22 -20.73 -26.08
C ASP A 229 13.21 -20.41 -24.58
N THR A 230 13.95 -19.38 -24.14
CA THR A 230 13.98 -18.98 -22.74
C THR A 230 12.60 -18.50 -22.27
N LEU A 231 11.88 -17.75 -23.10
CA LEU A 231 10.55 -17.25 -22.76
C LEU A 231 9.48 -18.35 -22.88
N ARG A 232 9.56 -19.20 -23.90
CA ARG A 232 8.71 -20.38 -24.06
C ARG A 232 8.79 -21.28 -22.82
N ASP A 233 9.99 -21.68 -22.46
CA ASP A 233 10.24 -22.61 -21.35
C ASP A 233 9.89 -21.97 -20.00
N TYR A 234 10.09 -20.66 -19.86
CA TYR A 234 9.64 -19.89 -18.69
C TYR A 234 8.12 -19.95 -18.51
N PHE A 235 7.34 -19.82 -19.59
CA PHE A 235 5.88 -19.90 -19.51
C PHE A 235 5.42 -21.34 -19.24
N LEU A 236 6.04 -22.33 -19.87
CA LEU A 236 5.77 -23.75 -19.62
C LEU A 236 6.06 -24.10 -18.15
N LEU A 237 7.24 -23.77 -17.62
CA LEU A 237 7.58 -24.05 -16.23
C LEU A 237 6.71 -23.24 -15.25
N SER A 238 6.27 -22.04 -15.62
CA SER A 238 5.30 -21.29 -14.81
C SER A 238 3.95 -22.01 -14.69
N LEU A 239 3.50 -22.65 -15.77
CA LEU A 239 2.30 -23.47 -15.80
C LEU A 239 2.49 -24.78 -15.04
N LEU A 240 3.53 -25.56 -15.39
CA LEU A 240 3.76 -26.92 -14.88
C LEU A 240 4.13 -26.95 -13.38
N THR A 241 4.74 -25.90 -12.84
CA THR A 241 5.10 -25.81 -11.43
C THR A 241 4.07 -25.07 -10.59
N GLY A 242 3.24 -24.22 -11.20
CA GLY A 242 2.35 -23.31 -10.49
C GLY A 242 3.06 -22.36 -9.51
N ALA A 243 4.37 -22.25 -9.58
CA ALA A 243 5.14 -21.40 -8.69
C ALA A 243 4.83 -19.90 -8.93
N ARG A 244 5.11 -19.06 -7.95
CA ARG A 244 4.89 -17.61 -8.13
C ARG A 244 5.81 -17.08 -9.23
N ARG A 245 5.29 -16.18 -10.07
CA ARG A 245 5.99 -15.57 -11.20
C ARG A 245 7.44 -15.20 -10.88
N SER A 246 7.68 -14.48 -9.78
CA SER A 246 9.03 -14.07 -9.40
C SER A 246 9.93 -15.24 -9.05
N ASN A 247 9.39 -16.29 -8.44
CA ASN A 247 10.21 -17.46 -8.08
C ASN A 247 10.70 -18.18 -9.34
N VAL A 248 9.83 -18.32 -10.37
CA VAL A 248 10.25 -18.92 -11.63
C VAL A 248 11.28 -18.04 -12.35
N GLN A 249 11.10 -16.71 -12.35
CA GLN A 249 12.07 -15.78 -12.93
C GLN A 249 13.46 -15.87 -12.26
N GLU A 250 13.47 -16.08 -10.93
CA GLU A 250 14.65 -16.15 -10.07
C GLU A 250 15.09 -17.61 -9.79
N MET A 251 14.66 -18.58 -10.63
CA MET A 251 15.04 -19.99 -10.47
C MET A 251 16.53 -20.17 -10.75
N GLN A 252 17.22 -20.87 -9.83
CA GLN A 252 18.64 -21.15 -9.93
C GLN A 252 18.89 -22.66 -10.05
N TRP A 253 19.91 -23.04 -10.82
CA TRP A 253 20.31 -24.42 -11.00
C TRP A 253 20.64 -25.14 -9.68
N GLY A 254 21.31 -24.46 -8.75
CA GLY A 254 21.65 -25.02 -7.43
C GLY A 254 20.46 -25.30 -6.51
N GLN A 255 19.24 -24.88 -6.91
CA GLN A 255 18.00 -25.14 -6.17
C GLN A 255 17.26 -26.39 -6.67
N ILE A 256 17.71 -27.00 -7.78
CA ILE A 256 17.04 -28.12 -8.44
C ILE A 256 17.76 -29.43 -8.08
N ASN A 257 17.02 -30.37 -7.52
CA ASN A 257 17.47 -31.75 -7.35
C ASN A 257 16.92 -32.60 -8.49
N PHE A 258 17.78 -32.97 -9.44
CA PHE A 258 17.40 -33.75 -10.61
C PHE A 258 17.08 -35.21 -10.31
N GLU A 259 17.62 -35.77 -9.23
CA GLU A 259 17.34 -37.16 -8.79
C GLU A 259 15.98 -37.29 -8.16
N ARG A 260 15.62 -36.31 -7.30
CA ARG A 260 14.35 -36.30 -6.59
C ARG A 260 13.23 -35.63 -7.35
N ALA A 261 13.50 -35.01 -8.50
CA ALA A 261 12.58 -34.17 -9.24
C ALA A 261 11.94 -33.06 -8.37
N GLU A 262 12.79 -32.34 -7.64
CA GLU A 262 12.37 -31.31 -6.69
C GLU A 262 13.08 -29.99 -6.97
N TRP A 263 12.34 -28.90 -6.82
CA TRP A 263 12.88 -27.54 -6.80
C TRP A 263 12.67 -26.90 -5.43
N ARG A 264 13.76 -26.63 -4.73
CA ARG A 264 13.72 -25.99 -3.41
C ARG A 264 13.89 -24.48 -3.52
N ILE A 265 12.84 -23.73 -3.26
CA ILE A 265 12.83 -22.28 -3.18
C ILE A 265 13.19 -21.87 -1.75
N PRO A 266 14.37 -21.28 -1.49
CA PRO A 266 14.84 -21.03 -0.11
C PRO A 266 14.01 -19.96 0.60
N THR A 267 13.55 -18.95 -0.14
CA THR A 267 12.75 -17.87 0.41
C THR A 267 11.60 -17.51 -0.52
N THR A 268 10.38 -17.55 -0.03
CA THR A 268 9.20 -17.12 -0.78
C THR A 268 8.67 -15.78 -0.25
N LYS A 269 7.74 -15.15 -0.97
CA LYS A 269 7.01 -13.96 -0.50
C LYS A 269 6.43 -14.13 0.91
N ASN A 270 6.16 -15.37 1.31
CA ASN A 270 5.67 -15.69 2.65
C ASN A 270 6.79 -15.85 3.69
N GLY A 271 8.07 -15.72 3.27
CA GLY A 271 9.26 -15.83 4.13
C GLY A 271 9.60 -17.25 4.58
N GLU A 272 8.94 -18.27 4.04
CA GLU A 272 9.21 -19.67 4.32
C GLU A 272 9.73 -20.37 3.06
N PRO A 273 10.60 -21.36 3.20
CA PRO A 273 11.03 -22.17 2.06
C PRO A 273 9.85 -22.94 1.48
N GLN A 274 9.94 -23.29 0.20
CA GLN A 274 8.99 -24.16 -0.48
C GLN A 274 9.76 -25.19 -1.30
N THR A 275 9.36 -26.45 -1.22
CA THR A 275 9.75 -27.48 -2.16
C THR A 275 8.62 -27.68 -3.17
N VAL A 276 8.91 -27.57 -4.44
CA VAL A 276 8.01 -27.81 -5.56
C VAL A 276 8.39 -29.15 -6.19
N THR A 277 7.43 -30.06 -6.26
CA THR A 277 7.59 -31.31 -7.00
C THR A 277 7.51 -31.02 -8.49
N LEU A 278 8.46 -31.54 -9.26
CA LEU A 278 8.55 -31.33 -10.71
C LEU A 278 7.97 -32.55 -11.43
N SER A 279 7.07 -32.30 -12.39
CA SER A 279 6.57 -33.35 -13.28
C SER A 279 7.65 -33.82 -14.26
N ALA A 280 7.43 -34.94 -14.96
CA ALA A 280 8.36 -35.47 -15.97
C ALA A 280 8.63 -34.43 -17.08
N GLU A 281 7.59 -33.73 -17.54
CA GLU A 281 7.67 -32.70 -18.57
C GLU A 281 8.47 -31.47 -18.07
N ALA A 282 8.26 -31.06 -16.81
CA ALA A 282 9.06 -29.98 -16.22
C ALA A 282 10.54 -30.37 -16.10
N MET A 283 10.80 -31.61 -15.74
CA MET A 283 12.16 -32.17 -15.66
C MET A 283 12.83 -32.27 -17.02
N GLU A 284 12.12 -32.62 -18.08
CA GLU A 284 12.61 -32.65 -19.44
C GLU A 284 13.06 -31.25 -19.90
N ILE A 285 12.21 -30.25 -19.74
CA ILE A 285 12.54 -28.86 -20.03
C ILE A 285 13.81 -28.42 -19.27
N LEU A 286 13.87 -28.74 -17.98
CA LEU A 286 15.04 -28.38 -17.16
C LEU A 286 16.31 -29.08 -17.56
N ARG A 287 16.26 -30.37 -17.94
CA ARG A 287 17.44 -31.13 -18.46
C ARG A 287 17.95 -30.54 -19.77
N ASN A 288 17.05 -30.27 -20.72
CA ASN A 288 17.40 -29.67 -22.01
C ASN A 288 18.07 -28.31 -21.80
N ARG A 289 17.51 -27.46 -20.95
CA ARG A 289 18.13 -26.15 -20.63
C ARG A 289 19.44 -26.28 -19.83
N HIS A 290 19.59 -27.34 -19.04
CA HIS A 290 20.81 -27.54 -18.23
C HIS A 290 22.01 -27.92 -19.08
N ALA A 291 21.80 -28.55 -20.22
CA ALA A 291 22.88 -28.91 -21.18
C ALA A 291 23.61 -27.65 -21.69
N ASP A 292 22.85 -26.55 -21.90
CA ASP A 292 23.35 -25.28 -22.45
C ASP A 292 23.50 -24.18 -21.38
N LYS A 293 23.61 -24.56 -20.10
CA LYS A 293 23.69 -23.58 -19.01
C LYS A 293 24.93 -22.69 -19.10
N THR A 294 24.74 -21.38 -19.01
CA THR A 294 25.81 -20.38 -19.05
C THR A 294 26.04 -19.66 -17.71
N GLY A 295 25.29 -19.98 -16.67
CA GLY A 295 25.39 -19.28 -15.37
C GLY A 295 24.54 -19.93 -14.30
N VAL A 296 24.27 -19.18 -13.24
CA VAL A 296 23.49 -19.66 -12.07
C VAL A 296 22.00 -19.72 -12.31
N TRP A 297 21.47 -18.92 -13.24
CA TRP A 297 20.04 -18.77 -13.48
C TRP A 297 19.52 -19.74 -14.54
N VAL A 298 18.37 -20.35 -14.29
CA VAL A 298 17.66 -21.16 -15.30
C VAL A 298 17.15 -20.27 -16.43
N PHE A 299 16.74 -19.06 -16.11
CA PHE A 299 16.27 -18.04 -17.03
C PHE A 299 17.17 -16.81 -16.95
N PRO A 300 18.31 -16.79 -17.66
CA PRO A 300 19.20 -15.64 -17.68
C PRO A 300 18.53 -14.43 -18.33
N GLY A 301 18.96 -13.24 -17.94
CA GLY A 301 18.54 -11.95 -18.48
C GLY A 301 19.72 -11.00 -18.64
N THR A 302 19.57 -10.01 -19.51
CA THR A 302 20.62 -9.02 -19.83
C THR A 302 20.68 -7.83 -18.87
N GLY A 303 19.73 -7.74 -17.92
CA GLY A 303 19.68 -6.65 -16.95
C GLY A 303 20.61 -6.87 -15.75
N GLU A 304 20.73 -5.87 -14.89
CA GLU A 304 21.55 -5.87 -13.68
C GLU A 304 21.28 -7.07 -12.74
N SER A 305 20.04 -7.58 -12.71
CA SER A 305 19.68 -8.75 -11.91
C SER A 305 20.24 -10.07 -12.43
N GLY A 306 20.73 -10.12 -13.67
CA GLY A 306 21.24 -11.30 -14.34
C GLY A 306 20.18 -12.35 -14.70
N HIS A 307 18.93 -12.19 -14.29
CA HIS A 307 17.81 -13.10 -14.59
C HIS A 307 16.71 -12.42 -15.40
N LEU A 308 15.77 -13.20 -15.92
CA LEU A 308 14.61 -12.73 -16.67
C LEU A 308 13.72 -11.82 -15.81
N VAL A 309 13.47 -10.57 -16.26
CA VAL A 309 12.67 -9.58 -15.55
C VAL A 309 11.34 -9.28 -16.23
N GLU A 310 11.32 -9.06 -17.53
CA GLU A 310 10.14 -8.53 -18.26
C GLU A 310 9.63 -9.43 -19.41
N PRO A 311 8.89 -10.51 -19.09
CA PRO A 311 8.32 -11.41 -20.12
C PRO A 311 7.01 -10.87 -20.75
N ARG A 312 6.55 -9.66 -20.41
CA ARG A 312 5.20 -9.18 -20.80
C ARG A 312 5.00 -9.05 -22.32
N LYS A 313 6.02 -8.59 -23.06
CA LYS A 313 5.90 -8.46 -24.52
C LYS A 313 5.73 -9.81 -25.19
N ALA A 314 6.52 -10.80 -24.79
CA ALA A 314 6.39 -12.16 -25.31
C ALA A 314 5.05 -12.80 -24.87
N TRP A 315 4.63 -12.59 -23.64
CA TRP A 315 3.32 -13.04 -23.16
C TRP A 315 2.18 -12.51 -24.02
N LYS A 316 2.22 -11.22 -24.35
CA LYS A 316 1.21 -10.60 -25.24
C LYS A 316 1.18 -11.26 -26.62
N ARG A 317 2.37 -11.50 -27.24
CA ARG A 317 2.46 -12.20 -28.55
C ARG A 317 1.88 -13.61 -28.49
N VAL A 318 2.19 -14.36 -27.44
CA VAL A 318 1.64 -15.72 -27.26
C VAL A 318 0.11 -15.68 -27.16
N LEU A 319 -0.44 -14.78 -26.36
CA LEU A 319 -1.89 -14.65 -26.21
C LEU A 319 -2.59 -14.20 -27.51
N GLU A 320 -2.03 -13.23 -28.22
CA GLU A 320 -2.52 -12.76 -29.52
C GLU A 320 -2.55 -13.91 -30.55
N ARG A 321 -1.48 -14.71 -30.61
CA ARG A 321 -1.37 -15.88 -31.49
C ARG A 321 -2.36 -16.98 -31.11
N ALA A 322 -2.58 -17.18 -29.82
CA ALA A 322 -3.54 -18.16 -29.31
C ALA A 322 -5.01 -17.71 -29.40
N GLY A 323 -5.30 -16.45 -29.68
CA GLY A 323 -6.64 -15.89 -29.62
C GLY A 323 -7.22 -15.85 -28.19
N ILE A 324 -6.38 -15.75 -27.16
CA ILE A 324 -6.77 -15.79 -25.76
C ILE A 324 -6.76 -14.39 -25.17
N GLU A 325 -7.88 -13.96 -24.61
CA GLU A 325 -8.03 -12.67 -23.96
C GLU A 325 -7.98 -12.77 -22.42
N ASP A 326 -7.64 -11.65 -21.79
CA ASP A 326 -7.65 -11.47 -20.34
C ASP A 326 -6.98 -12.61 -19.56
N LEU A 327 -5.83 -13.12 -20.02
CA LEU A 327 -5.02 -14.07 -19.29
C LEU A 327 -3.69 -13.44 -18.85
N ARG A 328 -3.38 -13.51 -17.57
CA ARG A 328 -2.14 -12.99 -16.99
C ARG A 328 -1.18 -14.16 -16.71
N ILE A 329 0.12 -13.89 -16.75
CA ILE A 329 1.14 -14.92 -16.40
C ILE A 329 0.85 -15.57 -15.04
N HIS A 330 0.33 -14.79 -14.06
CA HIS A 330 -0.02 -15.35 -12.74
C HIS A 330 -1.24 -16.28 -12.78
N ASP A 331 -2.05 -16.22 -13.81
CA ASP A 331 -3.21 -17.10 -13.96
C ASP A 331 -2.78 -18.53 -14.38
N LEU A 332 -1.55 -18.72 -14.90
CA LEU A 332 -0.94 -20.06 -15.12
C LEU A 332 -0.86 -20.87 -13.83
N ARG A 333 -0.53 -20.20 -12.72
CA ARG A 333 -0.56 -20.84 -11.38
C ARG A 333 -1.98 -21.22 -10.97
N ARG A 334 -2.97 -20.38 -11.31
CA ARG A 334 -4.38 -20.74 -11.07
C ARG A 334 -4.82 -21.90 -11.94
N THR A 335 -4.35 -21.91 -13.18
CA THR A 335 -4.60 -23.01 -14.11
C THR A 335 -4.15 -24.34 -13.51
N LEU A 336 -2.90 -24.44 -13.03
CA LEU A 336 -2.45 -25.68 -12.39
C LEU A 336 -3.32 -26.04 -11.18
N GLY A 337 -3.63 -25.09 -10.29
CA GLY A 337 -4.45 -25.34 -9.12
C GLY A 337 -5.86 -25.80 -9.46
N SER A 338 -6.49 -25.21 -10.51
CA SER A 338 -7.81 -25.60 -10.98
C SER A 338 -7.77 -27.01 -11.61
N TRP A 339 -6.75 -27.31 -12.40
CA TRP A 339 -6.58 -28.63 -12.99
C TRP A 339 -6.30 -29.71 -11.95
N GLN A 340 -5.50 -29.43 -10.91
CA GLN A 340 -5.34 -30.36 -9.78
C GLN A 340 -6.68 -30.64 -9.08
N ALA A 341 -7.49 -29.61 -8.86
CA ALA A 341 -8.83 -29.81 -8.28
C ALA A 341 -9.75 -30.60 -9.21
N LYS A 342 -9.75 -30.30 -10.53
CA LYS A 342 -10.51 -30.99 -11.55
C LYS A 342 -10.16 -32.48 -11.66
N THR A 343 -8.89 -32.83 -11.47
CA THR A 343 -8.40 -34.22 -11.49
C THR A 343 -8.52 -34.92 -10.14
N GLY A 344 -9.26 -34.35 -9.17
CA GLY A 344 -9.61 -34.98 -7.91
C GLY A 344 -8.65 -34.74 -6.75
N ALA A 345 -7.65 -33.90 -6.88
CA ALA A 345 -6.79 -33.56 -5.77
C ALA A 345 -7.57 -32.78 -4.68
N SER A 346 -7.39 -33.17 -3.41
CA SER A 346 -8.00 -32.45 -2.30
C SER A 346 -7.46 -31.00 -2.22
N LEU A 347 -8.29 -30.07 -1.71
CA LEU A 347 -7.87 -28.68 -1.50
C LEU A 347 -6.62 -28.57 -0.61
N ALA A 348 -6.40 -29.51 0.31
CA ALA A 348 -5.20 -29.57 1.13
C ALA A 348 -3.95 -29.85 0.29
N ILE A 349 -4.04 -30.78 -0.68
CA ILE A 349 -2.97 -31.10 -1.62
C ILE A 349 -2.69 -29.90 -2.54
N VAL A 350 -3.74 -29.31 -3.12
CA VAL A 350 -3.63 -28.09 -3.96
C VAL A 350 -2.98 -26.94 -3.17
N GLY A 351 -3.42 -26.73 -1.94
CA GLY A 351 -2.87 -25.69 -1.05
C GLY A 351 -1.40 -25.92 -0.74
N LYS A 352 -0.98 -27.16 -0.48
CA LYS A 352 0.42 -27.54 -0.24
C LYS A 352 1.27 -27.37 -1.50
N SER A 353 0.81 -27.87 -2.64
CA SER A 353 1.46 -27.72 -3.95
C SER A 353 1.75 -26.24 -4.27
N LEU A 354 0.75 -25.40 -4.09
CA LEU A 354 0.83 -23.97 -4.36
C LEU A 354 1.42 -23.13 -3.21
N ASN A 355 1.80 -23.73 -2.07
CA ASN A 355 2.29 -23.00 -0.88
C ASN A 355 1.33 -21.89 -0.43
N HIS A 356 0.07 -22.23 -0.20
CA HIS A 356 -0.93 -21.34 0.40
C HIS A 356 -0.89 -21.48 1.92
N LYS A 357 -0.76 -20.36 2.64
CA LYS A 357 -0.80 -20.36 4.11
C LYS A 357 -2.21 -20.47 4.69
N SER A 358 -3.20 -20.00 3.94
CA SER A 358 -4.59 -19.98 4.40
C SER A 358 -5.45 -20.89 3.52
N PRO A 359 -6.25 -21.79 4.10
CA PRO A 359 -7.23 -22.58 3.38
C PRO A 359 -8.20 -21.72 2.55
N SER A 360 -8.53 -20.52 3.03
CA SER A 360 -9.39 -19.57 2.29
C SER A 360 -8.79 -19.11 0.96
N THR A 361 -7.46 -19.15 0.80
CA THR A 361 -6.79 -18.85 -0.47
C THR A 361 -6.95 -20.01 -1.46
N THR A 362 -7.04 -21.25 -0.97
CA THR A 362 -7.20 -22.45 -1.79
C THR A 362 -8.68 -22.71 -2.11
N ALA A 363 -9.59 -22.25 -1.26
CA ALA A 363 -11.04 -22.44 -1.44
C ALA A 363 -11.59 -21.86 -2.76
N ILE A 364 -10.86 -20.94 -3.42
CA ILE A 364 -11.22 -20.44 -4.75
C ILE A 364 -11.27 -21.60 -5.77
N TYR A 365 -10.39 -22.59 -5.68
CA TYR A 365 -10.37 -23.70 -6.64
C TYR A 365 -11.57 -24.65 -6.49
N ALA A 366 -12.21 -24.70 -5.33
CA ALA A 366 -13.46 -25.44 -5.15
C ALA A 366 -14.65 -24.85 -5.92
N ARG A 367 -14.54 -23.60 -6.40
CA ARG A 367 -15.62 -22.88 -7.10
C ARG A 367 -15.41 -22.83 -8.62
N LEU A 368 -14.20 -23.16 -9.07
CA LEU A 368 -13.80 -22.91 -10.46
C LEU A 368 -14.23 -24.01 -11.43
N ASP A 369 -14.54 -25.21 -10.94
CA ASP A 369 -14.97 -26.31 -11.78
C ASP A 369 -16.05 -27.15 -11.05
N LEU A 370 -17.19 -27.38 -11.72
CA LEU A 370 -18.29 -28.20 -11.23
C LEU A 370 -18.19 -29.67 -11.63
N ASP A 371 -17.27 -30.03 -12.53
CA ASP A 371 -17.12 -31.40 -13.02
C ASP A 371 -16.80 -32.39 -11.87
N PRO A 372 -15.82 -32.10 -10.96
CA PRO A 372 -15.56 -32.96 -9.81
C PRO A 372 -16.76 -33.10 -8.86
N VAL A 373 -17.58 -32.04 -8.75
CA VAL A 373 -18.82 -32.08 -7.95
C VAL A 373 -19.83 -33.00 -8.62
N ARG A 374 -20.00 -32.88 -9.92
CA ARG A 374 -20.91 -33.74 -10.71
C ARG A 374 -20.48 -35.20 -10.60
N GLU A 375 -19.21 -35.52 -10.85
CA GLU A 375 -18.69 -36.87 -10.74
C GLU A 375 -18.86 -37.44 -9.34
N SER A 376 -18.66 -36.65 -8.29
CA SER A 376 -18.86 -37.05 -6.91
C SER A 376 -20.33 -37.36 -6.60
N VAL A 377 -21.24 -36.50 -7.09
CA VAL A 377 -22.68 -36.69 -6.95
C VAL A 377 -23.12 -37.94 -7.71
N ASP A 378 -22.68 -38.11 -8.96
CA ASP A 378 -23.02 -39.26 -9.79
C ASP A 378 -22.53 -40.56 -9.16
N ARG A 379 -21.32 -40.60 -8.62
CA ARG A 379 -20.74 -41.75 -7.92
C ARG A 379 -21.52 -42.09 -6.66
N ALA A 380 -21.82 -41.09 -5.82
CA ALA A 380 -22.58 -41.26 -4.60
C ALA A 380 -24.00 -41.74 -4.90
N THR A 381 -24.67 -41.11 -5.87
CA THR A 381 -26.02 -41.49 -6.29
C THR A 381 -26.04 -42.91 -6.88
N GLY A 382 -25.05 -43.24 -7.71
CA GLY A 382 -24.90 -44.58 -8.25
C GLY A 382 -24.70 -45.65 -7.15
N ALA A 383 -23.87 -45.37 -6.14
CA ALA A 383 -23.67 -46.26 -5.00
C ALA A 383 -24.93 -46.43 -4.16
N MET A 384 -25.67 -45.34 -3.91
CA MET A 384 -26.96 -45.40 -3.18
C MET A 384 -28.01 -46.24 -3.92
N LEU A 385 -28.14 -46.04 -5.25
CA LEU A 385 -29.08 -46.80 -6.08
C LEU A 385 -28.70 -48.30 -6.15
N ALA A 386 -27.40 -48.59 -6.26
CA ALA A 386 -26.93 -49.99 -6.20
C ALA A 386 -27.20 -50.67 -4.85
N ALA A 387 -26.95 -49.97 -3.74
CA ALA A 387 -27.24 -50.46 -2.40
C ALA A 387 -28.76 -50.65 -2.16
N ALA A 388 -29.61 -49.89 -2.83
CA ALA A 388 -31.06 -50.02 -2.81
C ALA A 388 -31.59 -51.10 -3.77
N GLY A 389 -30.73 -51.80 -4.51
CA GLY A 389 -31.13 -52.76 -5.53
C GLY A 389 -31.87 -52.20 -6.73
N LEU A 390 -31.78 -50.87 -6.91
CA LEU A 390 -32.43 -50.13 -7.99
C LEU A 390 -31.54 -49.92 -9.22
N LYS A 391 -30.31 -50.36 -9.16
CA LYS A 391 -29.32 -50.24 -10.24
C LYS A 391 -28.45 -51.49 -10.26
N ASP A 392 -28.52 -52.28 -11.34
CA ASP A 392 -27.47 -53.24 -11.64
C ASP A 392 -26.21 -52.46 -12.04
N SER A 393 -25.05 -53.03 -11.67
CA SER A 393 -23.73 -52.36 -11.72
C SER A 393 -23.30 -51.88 -13.13
N ALA A 394 -24.16 -51.92 -14.12
CA ALA A 394 -23.84 -51.57 -15.50
C ALA A 394 -24.91 -50.80 -16.29
N THR A 395 -26.09 -50.41 -15.75
CA THR A 395 -27.13 -49.78 -16.58
C THR A 395 -27.67 -48.48 -15.98
N ILE A 396 -27.53 -47.35 -16.69
CA ILE A 396 -28.24 -46.11 -16.39
C ILE A 396 -29.69 -46.24 -16.90
N ILE A 397 -30.65 -46.28 -15.97
CA ILE A 397 -32.08 -46.27 -16.33
C ILE A 397 -32.51 -44.80 -16.49
N PRO A 398 -32.98 -44.38 -17.69
CA PRO A 398 -33.47 -43.02 -17.87
C PRO A 398 -34.77 -42.82 -17.06
N LEU A 399 -34.85 -41.66 -16.35
CA LEU A 399 -35.98 -41.25 -15.48
C LEU A 399 -37.38 -41.25 -16.17
N LYS A 400 -37.46 -41.45 -17.47
CA LYS A 400 -38.73 -41.51 -18.25
C LYS A 400 -39.55 -42.80 -18.01
N GLN A 401 -39.01 -43.84 -17.33
CA GLN A 401 -39.74 -45.11 -17.12
C GLN A 401 -40.47 -45.18 -15.77
N PHE A 402 -40.48 -44.15 -14.96
CA PHE A 402 -41.21 -44.08 -13.67
C PHE A 402 -42.49 -43.25 -13.72
N ARG A 403 -43.10 -43.07 -14.90
CA ARG A 403 -44.47 -42.58 -15.03
C ARG A 403 -45.36 -43.76 -15.45
N GLY A 404 -45.83 -44.50 -14.46
CA GLY A 404 -46.90 -45.44 -14.51
C GLY A 404 -47.71 -45.36 -13.24
#